data_a70eccce473f86f64e9bb6c432c0fcdd
#
_entry.id   a70eccce473f86f64e9bb6c432c0fcdd
#
_cell.length_a   1.000
_cell.length_b   1.000
_cell.length_c   1.000
_cell.angle_alpha   90.00
_cell.angle_beta   90.00
_cell.angle_gamma   90.00
#
_symmetry.space_group_name_H-M   'P 1'
#
loop_
_entity.id
_entity.type
_entity.pdbx_description
1 polymer ?
#
loop_
_entity_poly.entity_id
_entity_poly.type
_entity_poly.pdbx_seq_one_letter_code
_entity_poly.pdbx_strand_id
1 'polypeptide(L)'
;PTLKQLTVYHETNHTDLLEGQAYLQYTIKPINGEIPPTIITYKKIKKEPVAANVLQLDISTLITGAYLLEASLFDGNKQLKETKQVAFTRLNPTGDSIFVETAALQLESSFVNSIPEDSLDYDLKAIAPIVSSLDVEVMNALLKKGSVKSKRYFLHKYWTTMAGKHAAVAFYGYMKVARTVDEMFRSGFGYGFETDRGHVFLKYGNPNDVITVEDEPSAPPYEIWFYNTFPATHQTNVRFLFYNPSLTKNGHELLHSTATGEVNNARWETELYRDATQETPGVNERVMGDNVHRNARTYFQN
;
A
#
# COMPACT_ATOMS: atom_id res chain seq x y z
N PRO A 1 -17.47 18.78 3.73
CA PRO A 1 -18.78 18.18 3.50
C PRO A 1 -18.58 16.75 3.03
N THR A 2 -19.22 15.80 3.72
CA THR A 2 -19.14 14.38 3.37
C THR A 2 -20.01 14.16 2.14
N LEU A 3 -19.45 13.62 1.06
CA LEU A 3 -20.20 13.27 -0.13
C LEU A 3 -21.24 12.19 0.22
N LYS A 4 -22.51 12.43 -0.10
CA LYS A 4 -23.59 11.46 0.13
C LYS A 4 -23.83 10.53 -1.05
N GLN A 5 -23.41 10.95 -2.24
CA GLN A 5 -23.65 10.25 -3.49
C GLN A 5 -22.36 10.00 -4.25
N LEU A 6 -22.23 8.82 -4.84
CA LEU A 6 -21.19 8.43 -5.78
C LEU A 6 -21.80 8.42 -7.19
N THR A 7 -21.30 9.28 -8.07
CA THR A 7 -21.69 9.25 -9.48
C THR A 7 -20.81 8.25 -10.23
N VAL A 8 -21.44 7.29 -10.88
CA VAL A 8 -20.80 6.28 -11.70
C VAL A 8 -21.12 6.53 -13.15
N TYR A 9 -20.11 6.63 -14.00
CA TYR A 9 -20.22 6.66 -15.45
C TYR A 9 -19.52 5.46 -16.04
N HIS A 10 -20.17 4.75 -16.95
CA HIS A 10 -19.55 3.72 -17.78
C HIS A 10 -20.38 3.49 -19.05
N GLU A 11 -19.79 2.82 -20.02
CA GLU A 11 -20.44 2.44 -21.27
C GLU A 11 -20.66 0.92 -21.29
N THR A 12 -21.78 0.52 -21.94
CA THR A 12 -22.06 -0.86 -22.28
C THR A 12 -22.09 -0.99 -23.80
N ASN A 13 -21.43 -2.02 -24.33
CA ASN A 13 -21.32 -2.28 -25.75
C ASN A 13 -22.07 -3.57 -26.12
N HIS A 14 -22.65 -3.61 -27.31
CA HIS A 14 -23.30 -4.80 -27.90
C HIS A 14 -24.45 -5.38 -27.04
N THR A 15 -25.15 -4.54 -26.29
CA THR A 15 -26.32 -4.99 -25.52
C THR A 15 -27.53 -5.32 -26.38
N ASP A 16 -27.57 -4.85 -27.62
CA ASP A 16 -28.55 -5.20 -28.65
C ASP A 16 -28.53 -6.68 -29.00
N LEU A 17 -27.40 -7.35 -28.85
CA LEU A 17 -27.21 -8.79 -29.10
C LEU A 17 -27.67 -9.69 -27.94
N LEU A 18 -27.99 -9.13 -26.77
CA LEU A 18 -28.42 -9.90 -25.60
C LEU A 18 -29.87 -10.38 -25.73
N GLU A 19 -30.15 -11.56 -25.19
CA GLU A 19 -31.51 -12.08 -25.13
C GLU A 19 -32.33 -11.39 -24.03
N GLY A 20 -33.61 -11.11 -24.33
CA GLY A 20 -34.56 -10.54 -23.38
C GLY A 20 -34.17 -9.13 -22.88
N GLN A 21 -34.71 -8.75 -21.74
CA GLN A 21 -34.43 -7.45 -21.10
C GLN A 21 -33.15 -7.51 -20.28
N ALA A 22 -32.09 -6.90 -20.76
CA ALA A 22 -30.83 -6.81 -20.02
C ALA A 22 -30.89 -5.79 -18.87
N TYR A 23 -30.12 -6.05 -17.83
CA TYR A 23 -29.98 -5.17 -16.67
C TYR A 23 -28.56 -5.17 -16.11
N LEU A 24 -28.22 -4.08 -15.43
CA LEU A 24 -26.98 -3.90 -14.67
C LEU A 24 -27.30 -4.05 -13.18
N GLN A 25 -26.45 -4.78 -12.50
CA GLN A 25 -26.40 -4.83 -11.04
C GLN A 25 -25.13 -4.11 -10.58
N TYR A 26 -25.30 -3.14 -9.69
CA TYR A 26 -24.18 -2.45 -9.04
C TYR A 26 -24.12 -2.91 -7.60
N THR A 27 -22.96 -3.39 -7.20
CA THR A 27 -22.70 -3.83 -5.83
C THR A 27 -21.53 -3.06 -5.27
N ILE A 28 -21.71 -2.45 -4.09
CA ILE A 28 -20.60 -1.86 -3.33
C ILE A 28 -20.36 -2.76 -2.12
N LYS A 29 -19.16 -3.28 -1.98
CA LYS A 29 -18.75 -4.14 -0.86
C LYS A 29 -17.42 -3.67 -0.29
N PRO A 30 -17.17 -3.81 1.03
CA PRO A 30 -15.86 -3.51 1.60
C PRO A 30 -14.81 -4.46 1.05
N ILE A 31 -13.59 -3.98 0.83
CA ILE A 31 -12.47 -4.81 0.35
C ILE A 31 -11.94 -5.68 1.48
N ASN A 32 -11.84 -5.11 2.68
CA ASN A 32 -11.33 -5.80 3.87
C ASN A 32 -12.42 -5.86 4.95
N GLY A 33 -12.88 -7.07 5.28
CA GLY A 33 -13.77 -7.35 6.42
C GLY A 33 -15.27 -7.47 6.08
N GLU A 34 -16.00 -8.08 6.99
CA GLU A 34 -17.44 -8.39 6.91
C GLU A 34 -18.37 -7.25 7.33
N ILE A 35 -17.97 -6.00 7.16
CA ILE A 35 -18.78 -4.89 7.66
C ILE A 35 -19.80 -4.47 6.61
N PRO A 36 -21.13 -4.55 6.94
CA PRO A 36 -22.20 -4.05 6.09
C PRO A 36 -22.18 -2.50 6.06
N PRO A 37 -22.87 -1.88 5.09
CA PRO A 37 -23.79 -2.55 4.18
C PRO A 37 -23.20 -2.79 2.81
N THR A 38 -23.50 -3.94 2.23
CA THR A 38 -23.38 -4.12 0.79
C THR A 38 -24.52 -3.36 0.16
N ILE A 39 -24.22 -2.34 -0.62
CA ILE A 39 -25.23 -1.59 -1.40
C ILE A 39 -25.42 -2.35 -2.71
N ILE A 40 -26.66 -2.75 -3.00
CA ILE A 40 -27.02 -3.42 -4.25
C ILE A 40 -28.10 -2.59 -4.94
N THR A 41 -27.85 -2.19 -6.17
CA THR A 41 -28.80 -1.43 -7.00
C THR A 41 -28.87 -2.03 -8.39
N TYR A 42 -30.08 -2.06 -8.95
CA TYR A 42 -30.34 -2.59 -10.29
C TYR A 42 -30.80 -1.49 -11.22
N LYS A 43 -30.33 -1.53 -12.47
CA LYS A 43 -30.75 -0.63 -13.54
C LYS A 43 -31.06 -1.43 -14.80
N LYS A 44 -32.30 -1.33 -15.30
CA LYS A 44 -32.63 -1.81 -16.64
C LYS A 44 -31.93 -0.95 -17.67
N ILE A 45 -31.35 -1.56 -18.69
CA ILE A 45 -30.65 -0.88 -19.75
C ILE A 45 -31.40 -1.03 -21.08
N LYS A 46 -31.24 -0.02 -21.94
CA LYS A 46 -31.69 -0.13 -23.33
C LYS A 46 -30.75 -1.05 -24.09
N LYS A 47 -31.32 -1.79 -25.03
CA LYS A 47 -30.55 -2.64 -25.94
C LYS A 47 -30.07 -1.80 -27.11
N GLU A 48 -28.80 -1.38 -27.06
CA GLU A 48 -28.17 -0.51 -28.06
C GLU A 48 -26.75 -1.01 -28.32
N PRO A 49 -26.19 -0.79 -29.54
CA PRO A 49 -24.80 -1.17 -29.82
C PRO A 49 -23.80 -0.53 -28.86
N VAL A 50 -24.06 0.74 -28.46
CA VAL A 50 -23.29 1.45 -27.43
C VAL A 50 -24.27 2.30 -26.60
N ALA A 51 -24.27 2.12 -25.29
CA ALA A 51 -25.09 2.91 -24.38
C ALA A 51 -24.26 3.47 -23.21
N ALA A 52 -24.35 4.80 -23.03
CA ALA A 52 -23.78 5.47 -21.86
C ALA A 52 -24.68 5.29 -20.63
N ASN A 53 -24.10 4.89 -19.53
CA ASN A 53 -24.78 4.70 -18.26
C ASN A 53 -24.28 5.69 -17.22
N VAL A 54 -25.18 6.50 -16.70
CA VAL A 54 -24.92 7.38 -15.55
C VAL A 54 -25.83 6.95 -14.42
N LEU A 55 -25.27 6.82 -13.24
CA LEU A 55 -25.98 6.40 -12.03
C LEU A 55 -25.45 7.16 -10.82
N GLN A 56 -26.35 7.54 -9.91
CA GLN A 56 -25.98 8.06 -8.60
C GLN A 56 -26.32 7.02 -7.54
N LEU A 57 -25.31 6.59 -6.80
CA LEU A 57 -25.43 5.64 -5.71
C LEU A 57 -25.39 6.40 -4.39
N ASP A 58 -26.36 6.16 -3.52
CA ASP A 58 -26.34 6.69 -2.16
C ASP A 58 -25.30 5.90 -1.34
N ILE A 59 -24.26 6.60 -0.93
CA ILE A 59 -23.17 6.06 -0.11
C ILE A 59 -23.15 6.66 1.29
N SER A 60 -24.21 7.33 1.71
CA SER A 60 -24.28 8.02 3.01
C SER A 60 -24.07 7.09 4.20
N THR A 61 -24.50 5.84 4.06
CA THR A 61 -24.38 4.79 5.11
C THR A 61 -23.01 4.13 5.16
N LEU A 62 -22.16 4.31 4.14
CA LEU A 62 -20.83 3.74 4.15
C LEU A 62 -19.93 4.50 5.14
N ILE A 63 -19.25 3.77 6.00
CA ILE A 63 -18.24 4.31 6.93
C ILE A 63 -16.90 4.56 6.22
N THR A 64 -15.93 5.11 6.92
CA THR A 64 -14.56 5.24 6.40
C THR A 64 -13.98 3.85 6.08
N GLY A 65 -13.46 3.69 4.88
CA GLY A 65 -12.88 2.43 4.44
C GLY A 65 -12.63 2.35 2.93
N ALA A 66 -12.05 1.24 2.52
CA ALA A 66 -11.83 0.87 1.13
C ALA A 66 -12.97 -0.03 0.63
N TYR A 67 -13.50 0.30 -0.53
CA TYR A 67 -14.67 -0.37 -1.12
C TYR A 67 -14.41 -0.77 -2.56
N LEU A 68 -15.03 -1.86 -2.97
CA LEU A 68 -15.09 -2.32 -4.35
C LEU A 68 -16.48 -2.05 -4.90
N LEU A 69 -16.56 -1.21 -5.94
CA LEU A 69 -17.75 -1.09 -6.77
C LEU A 69 -17.65 -2.10 -7.90
N GLU A 70 -18.63 -2.96 -7.99
CA GLU A 70 -18.77 -3.96 -9.02
C GLU A 70 -20.00 -3.65 -9.87
N ALA A 71 -19.85 -3.59 -11.19
CA ALA A 71 -20.93 -3.46 -12.15
C ALA A 71 -21.01 -4.75 -12.97
N SER A 72 -22.09 -5.48 -12.82
CA SER A 72 -22.33 -6.77 -13.48
C SER A 72 -23.49 -6.67 -14.47
N LEU A 73 -23.26 -7.07 -15.72
CA LEU A 73 -24.25 -7.10 -16.80
C LEU A 73 -24.90 -8.48 -16.88
N PHE A 74 -26.21 -8.51 -16.85
CA PHE A 74 -27.02 -9.70 -17.01
C PHE A 74 -27.96 -9.59 -18.20
N ASP A 75 -28.20 -10.69 -18.88
CA ASP A 75 -29.23 -10.80 -19.92
C ASP A 75 -30.65 -11.04 -19.33
N GLY A 76 -31.66 -11.16 -20.18
CA GLY A 76 -33.04 -11.42 -19.77
C GLY A 76 -33.25 -12.77 -19.10
N ASN A 77 -32.35 -13.71 -19.28
CA ASN A 77 -32.35 -15.04 -18.67
C ASN A 77 -31.57 -15.06 -17.32
N LYS A 78 -31.16 -13.88 -16.83
CA LYS A 78 -30.35 -13.68 -15.61
C LYS A 78 -28.96 -14.33 -15.68
N GLN A 79 -28.43 -14.53 -16.87
CA GLN A 79 -27.07 -15.00 -17.05
C GLN A 79 -26.10 -13.83 -17.00
N LEU A 80 -25.06 -13.97 -16.18
CA LEU A 80 -23.96 -13.00 -16.10
C LEU A 80 -23.19 -13.02 -17.42
N LYS A 81 -23.02 -11.84 -18.04
CA LYS A 81 -22.26 -11.66 -19.29
C LYS A 81 -20.91 -11.03 -19.05
N GLU A 82 -20.86 -9.99 -18.24
CA GLU A 82 -19.61 -9.28 -17.94
C GLU A 82 -19.68 -8.63 -16.56
N THR A 83 -18.52 -8.48 -15.93
CA THR A 83 -18.36 -7.76 -14.66
C THR A 83 -17.14 -6.86 -14.75
N LYS A 84 -17.31 -5.60 -14.35
CA LYS A 84 -16.20 -4.64 -14.14
C LYS A 84 -16.16 -4.20 -12.68
N GLN A 85 -14.94 -3.99 -12.19
CA GLN A 85 -14.71 -3.63 -10.80
C GLN A 85 -13.81 -2.39 -10.72
N VAL A 86 -14.14 -1.50 -9.79
CA VAL A 86 -13.34 -0.32 -9.46
C VAL A 86 -13.27 -0.19 -7.95
N ALA A 87 -12.06 -0.05 -7.44
CA ALA A 87 -11.84 0.21 -6.03
C ALA A 87 -11.91 1.73 -5.77
N PHE A 88 -12.47 2.11 -4.62
CA PHE A 88 -12.47 3.48 -4.15
C PHE A 88 -12.37 3.56 -2.63
N THR A 89 -11.91 4.70 -2.13
CA THR A 89 -11.84 4.99 -0.69
C THR A 89 -12.92 5.99 -0.30
N ARG A 90 -13.44 5.85 0.91
CA ARG A 90 -14.39 6.77 1.49
C ARG A 90 -13.91 7.24 2.86
N LEU A 91 -14.07 8.53 3.11
CA LEU A 91 -13.92 9.14 4.43
C LEU A 91 -15.29 9.67 4.89
N ASN A 92 -15.81 9.13 5.99
CA ASN A 92 -17.09 9.51 6.59
C ASN A 92 -17.01 9.59 8.12
N PRO A 93 -16.35 10.62 8.70
CA PRO A 93 -16.16 10.73 10.14
C PRO A 93 -17.48 10.72 10.93
N THR A 94 -18.57 11.26 10.37
CA THR A 94 -19.89 11.25 11.03
C THR A 94 -20.49 9.85 11.05
N GLY A 95 -20.40 9.11 9.93
CA GLY A 95 -20.84 7.71 9.86
C GLY A 95 -20.01 6.82 10.78
N ASP A 96 -18.70 7.07 10.87
CA ASP A 96 -17.79 6.37 11.78
C ASP A 96 -18.18 6.56 13.24
N SER A 97 -18.56 7.78 13.64
CA SER A 97 -18.98 8.06 15.01
C SER A 97 -20.26 7.30 15.38
N ILE A 98 -21.25 7.27 14.49
CA ILE A 98 -22.51 6.52 14.70
C ILE A 98 -22.23 5.01 14.73
N PHE A 99 -21.39 4.51 13.85
CA PHE A 99 -21.00 3.10 13.79
C PHE A 99 -20.22 2.70 15.05
N VAL A 100 -19.28 3.53 15.49
CA VAL A 100 -18.46 3.31 16.69
C VAL A 100 -19.30 3.34 17.94
N GLU A 101 -20.34 4.16 18.03
CA GLU A 101 -21.30 4.10 19.16
C GLU A 101 -22.05 2.77 19.21
N THR A 102 -22.38 2.21 18.04
CA THR A 102 -23.06 0.90 17.95
C THR A 102 -22.09 -0.27 18.17
N ALA A 103 -20.83 -0.12 17.78
CA ALA A 103 -19.75 -1.10 17.99
C ALA A 103 -18.97 -0.85 19.30
N ALA A 104 -19.32 0.18 20.07
CA ALA A 104 -18.57 0.63 21.27
C ALA A 104 -18.39 -0.48 22.30
N LEU A 105 -19.39 -1.35 22.47
CA LEU A 105 -19.29 -2.50 23.38
C LEU A 105 -18.17 -3.50 22.98
N GLN A 106 -17.88 -3.63 21.68
CA GLN A 106 -16.78 -4.49 21.21
C GLN A 106 -15.42 -3.81 21.33
N LEU A 107 -15.37 -2.48 21.17
CA LEU A 107 -14.13 -1.72 21.29
C LEU A 107 -13.71 -1.52 22.76
N GLU A 108 -14.65 -1.39 23.70
CA GLU A 108 -14.35 -1.22 25.13
C GLU A 108 -13.56 -2.40 25.70
N SER A 109 -13.80 -3.61 25.24
CA SER A 109 -13.04 -4.80 25.66
C SER A 109 -11.84 -5.10 24.75
N SER A 110 -11.60 -4.29 23.71
CA SER A 110 -10.54 -4.50 22.75
C SER A 110 -9.20 -3.91 23.22
N PHE A 111 -8.10 -4.54 22.79
CA PHE A 111 -6.72 -4.09 23.05
C PHE A 111 -6.46 -2.64 22.61
N VAL A 112 -7.16 -2.16 21.57
CA VAL A 112 -6.98 -0.79 21.06
C VAL A 112 -7.42 0.28 22.05
N ASN A 113 -8.26 -0.08 23.04
CA ASN A 113 -8.69 0.87 24.07
C ASN A 113 -7.57 1.21 25.06
N SER A 114 -6.62 0.31 25.26
CA SER A 114 -5.43 0.52 26.09
C SER A 114 -4.31 1.30 25.41
N ILE A 115 -4.43 1.58 24.09
CA ILE A 115 -3.44 2.38 23.38
C ILE A 115 -3.57 3.85 23.80
N PRO A 116 -2.48 4.53 24.26
CA PRO A 116 -2.50 5.95 24.54
C PRO A 116 -2.91 6.78 23.32
N GLU A 117 -3.65 7.85 23.50
CA GLU A 117 -4.17 8.66 22.40
C GLU A 117 -3.05 9.32 21.59
N ASP A 118 -1.99 9.75 22.23
CA ASP A 118 -0.79 10.35 21.65
C ASP A 118 0.04 9.34 20.82
N SER A 119 -0.12 8.05 21.07
CA SER A 119 0.57 6.99 20.33
C SER A 119 -0.17 6.54 19.06
N LEU A 120 -1.46 6.87 18.90
CA LEU A 120 -2.29 6.36 17.79
C LEU A 120 -1.76 6.78 16.42
N ASP A 121 -1.25 8.00 16.28
CA ASP A 121 -0.70 8.48 15.01
C ASP A 121 0.61 7.78 14.65
N TYR A 122 1.44 7.53 15.66
CA TYR A 122 2.64 6.72 15.51
C TYR A 122 2.29 5.29 15.08
N ASP A 123 1.36 4.65 15.77
CA ASP A 123 0.96 3.27 15.51
C ASP A 123 0.34 3.12 14.10
N LEU A 124 -0.48 4.09 13.68
CA LEU A 124 -1.02 4.13 12.31
C LEU A 124 0.08 4.27 11.26
N LYS A 125 1.02 5.19 11.44
CA LYS A 125 2.14 5.38 10.51
C LYS A 125 3.04 4.14 10.45
N ALA A 126 3.28 3.50 11.58
CA ALA A 126 4.14 2.33 11.66
C ALA A 126 3.61 1.13 10.86
N ILE A 127 2.29 0.99 10.67
CA ILE A 127 1.72 -0.12 9.88
C ILE A 127 1.66 0.17 8.37
N ALA A 128 2.00 1.38 7.91
CA ALA A 128 1.96 1.75 6.50
C ALA A 128 2.67 0.75 5.56
N PRO A 129 3.83 0.16 5.92
CA PRO A 129 4.51 -0.81 5.07
C PRO A 129 3.74 -2.10 4.80
N ILE A 130 2.81 -2.48 5.68
CA ILE A 130 2.13 -3.79 5.64
C ILE A 130 0.66 -3.72 5.28
N VAL A 131 0.08 -2.52 5.17
CA VAL A 131 -1.31 -2.34 4.75
C VAL A 131 -1.41 -2.19 3.23
N SER A 132 -2.61 -2.39 2.68
CA SER A 132 -2.84 -2.17 1.25
C SER A 132 -2.72 -0.69 0.88
N SER A 133 -2.44 -0.36 -0.39
CA SER A 133 -2.39 1.03 -0.85
C SER A 133 -3.70 1.78 -0.62
N LEU A 134 -4.84 1.10 -0.70
CA LEU A 134 -6.15 1.67 -0.38
C LEU A 134 -6.31 1.98 1.11
N ASP A 135 -5.82 1.10 1.98
CA ASP A 135 -5.83 1.33 3.41
C ASP A 135 -4.87 2.46 3.81
N VAL A 136 -3.75 2.63 3.11
CA VAL A 136 -2.84 3.79 3.28
C VAL A 136 -3.56 5.11 3.02
N GLU A 137 -4.40 5.19 1.98
CA GLU A 137 -5.20 6.39 1.72
C GLU A 137 -6.18 6.69 2.85
N VAL A 138 -6.89 5.66 3.34
CA VAL A 138 -7.79 5.79 4.51
C VAL A 138 -7.01 6.24 5.73
N MET A 139 -5.88 5.63 5.98
CA MET A 139 -5.00 5.93 7.11
C MET A 139 -4.47 7.38 7.06
N ASN A 140 -4.05 7.86 5.88
CA ASN A 140 -3.65 9.26 5.69
C ASN A 140 -4.80 10.24 5.94
N ALA A 141 -6.03 9.87 5.57
CA ALA A 141 -7.21 10.68 5.85
C ALA A 141 -7.51 10.70 7.36
N LEU A 142 -7.36 9.58 8.06
CA LEU A 142 -7.52 9.49 9.51
C LEU A 142 -6.45 10.28 10.28
N LEU A 143 -5.20 10.27 9.82
CA LEU A 143 -4.12 11.08 10.40
C LEU A 143 -4.40 12.57 10.29
N LYS A 144 -5.02 13.02 9.19
CA LYS A 144 -5.36 14.44 8.97
C LYS A 144 -6.59 14.91 9.75
N LYS A 145 -7.63 14.10 9.85
CA LYS A 145 -8.96 14.53 10.36
C LYS A 145 -9.70 13.47 11.15
N GLY A 146 -9.09 12.33 11.44
CA GLY A 146 -9.75 11.24 12.16
C GLY A 146 -9.88 11.52 13.66
N SER A 147 -11.00 11.10 14.24
CA SER A 147 -11.17 11.08 15.70
C SER A 147 -10.35 9.95 16.32
N VAL A 148 -10.08 10.05 17.64
CA VAL A 148 -9.46 8.96 18.42
C VAL A 148 -10.19 7.63 18.22
N LYS A 149 -11.53 7.67 18.25
CA LYS A 149 -12.37 6.48 18.04
C LYS A 149 -12.19 5.87 16.65
N SER A 150 -12.15 6.68 15.59
CA SER A 150 -11.97 6.16 14.22
C SER A 150 -10.56 5.60 13.99
N LYS A 151 -9.53 6.17 14.60
CA LYS A 151 -8.17 5.64 14.58
C LYS A 151 -8.08 4.28 15.28
N ARG A 152 -8.64 4.17 16.50
CA ARG A 152 -8.73 2.89 17.24
C ARG A 152 -9.51 1.84 16.45
N TYR A 153 -10.63 2.24 15.83
CA TYR A 153 -11.43 1.33 15.02
C TYR A 153 -10.66 0.78 13.83
N PHE A 154 -9.91 1.64 13.12
CA PHE A 154 -9.06 1.19 12.00
C PHE A 154 -8.03 0.15 12.46
N LEU A 155 -7.30 0.43 13.54
CA LEU A 155 -6.32 -0.51 14.11
C LEU A 155 -6.97 -1.82 14.56
N HIS A 156 -8.12 -1.73 15.25
CA HIS A 156 -8.88 -2.92 15.67
C HIS A 156 -9.26 -3.79 14.48
N LYS A 157 -9.89 -3.17 13.47
CA LYS A 157 -10.34 -3.86 12.25
C LYS A 157 -9.18 -4.52 11.52
N TYR A 158 -8.11 -3.77 11.29
CA TYR A 158 -6.94 -4.28 10.58
C TYR A 158 -6.36 -5.52 11.28
N TRP A 159 -6.03 -5.41 12.55
CA TRP A 159 -5.40 -6.49 13.29
C TRP A 159 -6.34 -7.69 13.55
N THR A 160 -7.63 -7.44 13.73
CA THR A 160 -8.62 -8.52 13.85
C THR A 160 -8.78 -9.27 12.53
N THR A 161 -8.77 -8.57 11.40
CA THR A 161 -8.80 -9.20 10.07
C THR A 161 -7.54 -10.04 9.82
N MET A 162 -6.36 -9.54 10.21
CA MET A 162 -5.07 -10.21 9.98
C MET A 162 -4.82 -11.40 10.93
N ALA A 163 -5.21 -11.31 12.18
CA ALA A 163 -4.81 -12.26 13.23
C ALA A 163 -5.97 -12.80 14.09
N GLY A 164 -7.21 -12.44 13.79
CA GLY A 164 -8.40 -12.93 14.49
C GLY A 164 -8.31 -12.74 16.01
N LYS A 165 -8.47 -13.83 16.76
CA LYS A 165 -8.36 -13.83 18.23
C LYS A 165 -6.97 -13.47 18.77
N HIS A 166 -5.94 -13.49 17.94
CA HIS A 166 -4.55 -13.15 18.31
C HIS A 166 -4.19 -11.69 17.95
N ALA A 167 -5.15 -10.85 17.59
CA ALA A 167 -4.96 -9.47 17.15
C ALA A 167 -4.09 -8.64 18.12
N ALA A 168 -4.34 -8.73 19.40
CA ALA A 168 -3.56 -8.02 20.42
C ALA A 168 -2.07 -8.45 20.42
N VAL A 169 -1.83 -9.76 20.38
CA VAL A 169 -0.46 -10.31 20.39
C VAL A 169 0.29 -9.89 19.12
N ALA A 170 -0.37 -9.97 17.96
CA ALA A 170 0.19 -9.57 16.69
C ALA A 170 0.50 -8.06 16.66
N PHE A 171 -0.42 -7.22 17.13
CA PHE A 171 -0.21 -5.78 17.24
C PHE A 171 1.00 -5.43 18.11
N TYR A 172 1.04 -5.90 19.36
CA TYR A 172 2.14 -5.56 20.27
C TYR A 172 3.48 -6.14 19.81
N GLY A 173 3.47 -7.35 19.21
CA GLY A 173 4.65 -7.94 18.60
C GLY A 173 5.19 -7.10 17.45
N TYR A 174 4.33 -6.68 16.54
CA TYR A 174 4.69 -5.80 15.43
C TYR A 174 5.20 -4.44 15.92
N MET A 175 4.48 -3.79 16.84
CA MET A 175 4.88 -2.48 17.37
C MET A 175 6.21 -2.51 18.11
N LYS A 176 6.55 -3.63 18.73
CA LYS A 176 7.90 -3.81 19.31
C LYS A 176 8.98 -3.76 18.22
N VAL A 177 8.77 -4.46 17.10
CA VAL A 177 9.68 -4.41 15.94
C VAL A 177 9.72 -3.02 15.33
N ALA A 178 8.56 -2.37 15.14
CA ALA A 178 8.47 -1.03 14.58
C ALA A 178 9.26 0.01 15.39
N ARG A 179 9.23 -0.06 16.72
CA ARG A 179 10.03 0.81 17.59
C ARG A 179 11.53 0.56 17.43
N THR A 180 11.95 -0.70 17.35
CA THR A 180 13.36 -1.04 17.09
C THR A 180 13.81 -0.52 15.73
N VAL A 181 12.98 -0.65 14.70
CA VAL A 181 13.25 -0.14 13.35
C VAL A 181 13.30 1.39 13.34
N ASP A 182 12.40 2.04 14.09
CA ASP A 182 12.43 3.50 14.25
C ASP A 182 13.75 3.98 14.86
N GLU A 183 14.23 3.34 15.92
CA GLU A 183 15.52 3.67 16.53
C GLU A 183 16.71 3.39 15.59
N MET A 184 16.66 2.26 14.87
CA MET A 184 17.75 1.79 14.01
C MET A 184 17.96 2.70 12.77
N PHE A 185 16.87 3.12 12.14
CA PHE A 185 16.91 3.83 10.85
C PHE A 185 16.52 5.31 10.93
N ARG A 186 16.38 5.89 12.11
CA ARG A 186 16.02 7.31 12.25
C ARG A 186 17.08 8.20 11.63
N SER A 187 16.69 8.98 10.62
CA SER A 187 17.56 9.88 9.87
C SER A 187 17.57 11.33 10.38
N GLY A 188 16.68 11.67 11.32
CA GLY A 188 16.42 13.04 11.77
C GLY A 188 15.22 13.71 11.09
N PHE A 189 14.66 13.09 10.05
CA PHE A 189 13.44 13.49 9.37
C PHE A 189 12.40 12.37 9.49
N GLY A 190 11.35 12.58 10.30
CA GLY A 190 10.33 11.57 10.54
C GLY A 190 10.79 10.39 11.39
N TYR A 191 10.07 9.29 11.30
CA TYR A 191 10.36 8.05 12.00
C TYR A 191 11.28 7.16 11.16
N GLY A 192 12.07 6.31 11.81
CA GLY A 192 12.97 5.39 11.11
C GLY A 192 12.26 4.39 10.19
N PHE A 193 11.04 4.00 10.51
CA PHE A 193 10.21 3.16 9.64
C PHE A 193 9.62 3.91 8.42
N GLU A 194 9.69 5.24 8.39
CA GLU A 194 9.32 6.05 7.22
C GLU A 194 10.49 6.18 6.22
N THR A 195 11.70 5.74 6.59
CA THR A 195 12.83 5.62 5.65
C THR A 195 12.67 4.39 4.77
N ASP A 196 13.31 4.38 3.59
CA ASP A 196 13.22 3.25 2.66
C ASP A 196 13.71 1.93 3.29
N ARG A 197 14.82 1.97 4.06
CA ARG A 197 15.31 0.79 4.78
C ARG A 197 14.33 0.32 5.85
N GLY A 198 13.79 1.23 6.64
CA GLY A 198 12.79 0.92 7.66
C GLY A 198 11.51 0.35 7.06
N HIS A 199 11.04 0.92 5.95
CA HIS A 199 9.89 0.43 5.21
C HIS A 199 10.10 -1.02 4.72
N VAL A 200 11.21 -1.28 4.04
CA VAL A 200 11.54 -2.62 3.54
C VAL A 200 11.68 -3.61 4.69
N PHE A 201 12.33 -3.21 5.79
CA PHE A 201 12.49 -4.06 6.97
C PHE A 201 11.13 -4.45 7.59
N LEU A 202 10.21 -3.49 7.76
CA LEU A 202 8.89 -3.78 8.33
C LEU A 202 8.01 -4.62 7.40
N LYS A 203 8.17 -4.45 6.09
CA LYS A 203 7.38 -5.16 5.08
C LYS A 203 7.84 -6.60 4.85
N TYR A 204 9.14 -6.82 4.82
CA TYR A 204 9.73 -8.11 4.44
C TYR A 204 10.50 -8.79 5.56
N GLY A 205 10.68 -8.12 6.69
CA GLY A 205 11.45 -8.63 7.82
C GLY A 205 12.95 -8.36 7.70
N ASN A 206 13.72 -9.00 8.58
CA ASN A 206 15.19 -8.91 8.57
C ASN A 206 15.76 -9.55 7.30
N PRO A 207 16.68 -8.90 6.58
CA PRO A 207 17.39 -9.53 5.47
C PRO A 207 18.20 -10.74 5.93
N ASN A 208 18.38 -11.70 5.04
CA ASN A 208 19.21 -12.88 5.32
C ASN A 208 20.69 -12.52 5.35
N ASP A 209 21.10 -11.58 4.51
CA ASP A 209 22.47 -11.07 4.45
C ASP A 209 22.47 -9.59 4.01
N VAL A 210 23.52 -8.85 4.41
CA VAL A 210 23.71 -7.44 4.09
C VAL A 210 25.17 -7.20 3.70
N ILE A 211 25.38 -6.63 2.52
CA ILE A 211 26.69 -6.10 2.12
C ILE A 211 26.64 -4.58 2.29
N THR A 212 27.52 -4.04 3.11
CA THR A 212 27.69 -2.59 3.30
C THR A 212 29.01 -2.14 2.66
N VAL A 213 28.94 -1.14 1.83
CA VAL A 213 30.10 -0.54 1.15
C VAL A 213 30.13 0.97 1.46
N GLU A 214 31.15 1.39 2.20
CA GLU A 214 31.31 2.78 2.63
C GLU A 214 32.35 3.55 1.84
N ASP A 215 33.37 2.85 1.32
CA ASP A 215 34.60 3.44 0.80
C ASP A 215 34.85 3.14 -0.68
N GLU A 216 33.83 2.92 -1.48
CA GLU A 216 34.02 2.76 -2.92
C GLU A 216 34.26 4.15 -3.57
N PRO A 217 35.43 4.39 -4.20
CA PRO A 217 35.84 5.74 -4.63
C PRO A 217 34.91 6.42 -5.64
N SER A 218 34.09 5.64 -6.33
CA SER A 218 33.23 6.11 -7.43
C SER A 218 31.74 6.16 -7.08
N ALA A 219 31.36 5.79 -5.86
CA ALA A 219 29.97 5.73 -5.43
C ALA A 219 29.78 6.33 -4.04
N PRO A 220 28.62 6.92 -3.73
CA PRO A 220 28.24 7.18 -2.36
C PRO A 220 28.09 5.87 -1.59
N PRO A 221 28.14 5.87 -0.25
CA PRO A 221 27.91 4.67 0.56
C PRO A 221 26.62 3.96 0.14
N TYR A 222 26.66 2.64 0.06
CA TYR A 222 25.50 1.84 -0.31
C TYR A 222 25.43 0.52 0.46
N GLU A 223 24.22 -0.03 0.54
CA GLU A 223 23.92 -1.33 1.14
C GLU A 223 23.14 -2.20 0.15
N ILE A 224 23.47 -3.49 0.11
CA ILE A 224 22.70 -4.49 -0.64
C ILE A 224 22.13 -5.48 0.36
N TRP A 225 20.81 -5.56 0.41
CA TRP A 225 20.10 -6.50 1.27
C TRP A 225 19.63 -7.70 0.48
N PHE A 226 19.86 -8.89 1.00
CA PHE A 226 19.52 -10.15 0.39
C PHE A 226 18.42 -10.87 1.16
N TYR A 227 17.41 -11.33 0.41
CA TYR A 227 16.32 -12.15 0.92
C TYR A 227 16.25 -13.45 0.12
N ASN A 228 16.43 -14.60 0.78
CA ASN A 228 16.41 -15.89 0.12
C ASN A 228 15.04 -16.22 -0.47
N THR A 229 13.98 -15.94 0.30
CA THR A 229 12.60 -16.26 -0.11
C THR A 229 11.61 -15.26 0.51
N PHE A 230 10.66 -14.83 -0.29
CA PHE A 230 9.46 -14.11 0.18
C PHE A 230 8.28 -15.09 0.25
N PRO A 231 7.84 -15.52 1.44
CA PRO A 231 6.75 -16.49 1.57
C PRO A 231 5.44 -16.06 0.89
N ALA A 232 5.13 -14.77 0.94
CA ALA A 232 3.88 -14.22 0.39
C ALA A 232 3.83 -14.21 -1.15
N THR A 233 4.98 -14.01 -1.83
CA THR A 233 5.05 -13.88 -3.29
C THR A 233 5.75 -15.05 -3.96
N HIS A 234 6.31 -15.99 -3.17
CA HIS A 234 7.15 -17.11 -3.64
C HIS A 234 8.38 -16.66 -4.46
N GLN A 235 8.76 -15.38 -4.38
CA GLN A 235 9.99 -14.90 -4.99
C GLN A 235 11.21 -15.39 -4.19
N THR A 236 12.26 -15.74 -4.92
CA THR A 236 13.55 -16.16 -4.36
C THR A 236 14.66 -15.23 -4.83
N ASN A 237 15.76 -15.19 -4.07
CA ASN A 237 16.94 -14.37 -4.39
C ASN A 237 16.60 -12.90 -4.64
N VAL A 238 15.77 -12.34 -3.76
CA VAL A 238 15.36 -10.93 -3.86
C VAL A 238 16.44 -10.04 -3.25
N ARG A 239 16.71 -8.94 -3.94
CA ARG A 239 17.75 -7.98 -3.56
C ARG A 239 17.20 -6.58 -3.55
N PHE A 240 17.66 -5.77 -2.58
CA PHE A 240 17.42 -4.34 -2.48
C PHE A 240 18.75 -3.62 -2.42
N LEU A 241 18.94 -2.61 -3.25
CA LEU A 241 20.09 -1.73 -3.26
C LEU A 241 19.67 -0.38 -2.71
N PHE A 242 20.24 0.00 -1.58
CA PHE A 242 20.07 1.31 -0.97
C PHE A 242 21.38 2.09 -1.12
N TYR A 243 21.31 3.38 -1.43
CA TYR A 243 22.48 4.24 -1.51
C TYR A 243 22.26 5.52 -0.70
N ASN A 244 23.32 6.18 -0.26
CA ASN A 244 23.25 7.37 0.57
C ASN A 244 23.82 8.60 -0.15
N PRO A 245 23.08 9.21 -1.09
CA PRO A 245 23.59 10.33 -1.88
C PRO A 245 23.79 11.60 -1.04
N SER A 246 23.10 11.73 0.07
CA SER A 246 23.17 12.89 0.96
C SER A 246 24.32 12.82 1.97
N LEU A 247 24.96 11.66 2.11
CA LEU A 247 25.99 11.37 3.11
C LEU A 247 25.54 11.65 4.56
N THR A 248 24.25 11.71 4.79
CA THR A 248 23.69 11.95 6.12
C THR A 248 23.47 10.62 6.86
N LYS A 249 23.48 10.69 8.19
CA LYS A 249 23.18 9.50 9.00
C LYS A 249 21.83 8.92 8.61
N ASN A 250 21.81 7.64 8.23
CA ASN A 250 20.60 6.92 7.79
C ASN A 250 19.86 7.54 6.58
N GLY A 251 20.54 8.38 5.78
CA GLY A 251 19.98 9.00 4.57
C GLY A 251 19.97 8.07 3.35
N HIS A 252 19.85 6.76 3.56
CA HIS A 252 19.82 5.79 2.49
C HIS A 252 18.44 5.76 1.81
N GLU A 253 18.45 5.84 0.48
CA GLU A 253 17.29 5.78 -0.40
C GLU A 253 17.31 4.47 -1.21
N LEU A 254 16.14 3.93 -1.52
CA LEU A 254 16.02 2.72 -2.34
C LEU A 254 16.30 3.06 -3.81
N LEU A 255 17.44 2.61 -4.31
CA LEU A 255 17.85 2.86 -5.70
C LEU A 255 17.30 1.80 -6.66
N HIS A 256 17.33 0.53 -6.27
CA HIS A 256 16.91 -0.58 -7.12
C HIS A 256 16.50 -1.80 -6.31
N SER A 257 15.59 -2.60 -6.87
CA SER A 257 15.19 -3.87 -6.29
C SER A 257 14.79 -4.88 -7.37
N THR A 258 14.93 -6.17 -7.04
CA THR A 258 14.36 -7.28 -7.82
C THR A 258 12.99 -7.71 -7.32
N ALA A 259 12.49 -7.12 -6.22
CA ALA A 259 11.19 -7.44 -5.66
C ALA A 259 10.04 -6.95 -6.55
N THR A 260 9.07 -7.82 -6.81
CA THR A 260 7.87 -7.46 -7.56
C THR A 260 7.06 -6.41 -6.79
N GLY A 261 6.73 -5.31 -7.48
CA GLY A 261 5.95 -4.21 -6.88
C GLY A 261 6.78 -3.16 -6.17
N GLU A 262 8.10 -3.32 -6.11
CA GLU A 262 9.04 -2.33 -5.59
C GLU A 262 9.76 -1.59 -6.73
N VAL A 263 10.59 -0.60 -6.36
CA VAL A 263 11.38 0.20 -7.31
C VAL A 263 12.30 -0.72 -8.12
N ASN A 264 12.06 -0.79 -9.44
CA ASN A 264 12.92 -1.50 -10.37
C ASN A 264 13.56 -0.50 -11.34
N ASN A 265 14.75 -0.04 -11.03
CA ASN A 265 15.50 0.94 -11.81
C ASN A 265 16.52 0.24 -12.71
N ALA A 266 16.25 0.12 -14.00
CA ALA A 266 17.16 -0.50 -14.96
C ALA A 266 18.49 0.28 -15.15
N ARG A 267 18.55 1.54 -14.69
CA ARG A 267 19.75 2.42 -14.80
C ARG A 267 20.43 2.64 -13.45
N TRP A 268 20.20 1.79 -12.48
CA TRP A 268 20.72 1.95 -11.13
C TRP A 268 22.26 2.10 -11.08
N GLU A 269 23.00 1.39 -11.93
CA GLU A 269 24.45 1.52 -12.00
C GLU A 269 24.85 2.93 -12.44
N THR A 270 24.23 3.47 -13.48
CA THR A 270 24.49 4.83 -13.96
C THR A 270 24.16 5.87 -12.89
N GLU A 271 23.10 5.64 -12.11
CA GLU A 271 22.69 6.55 -11.06
C GLU A 271 23.60 6.45 -9.84
N LEU A 272 23.99 5.25 -9.42
CA LEU A 272 24.90 5.03 -8.32
C LEU A 272 26.26 5.73 -8.55
N TYR A 273 26.76 5.65 -9.80
CA TYR A 273 28.06 6.23 -10.18
C TYR A 273 27.97 7.58 -10.89
N ARG A 274 26.82 8.27 -10.81
CA ARG A 274 26.57 9.52 -11.52
C ARG A 274 27.56 10.63 -11.16
N ASP A 275 27.89 10.73 -9.88
CA ASP A 275 28.76 11.78 -9.34
C ASP A 275 30.23 11.33 -9.22
N ALA A 276 30.56 10.17 -9.80
CA ALA A 276 31.93 9.74 -9.95
C ALA A 276 32.68 10.81 -10.78
N THR A 277 33.56 11.52 -10.13
CA THR A 277 34.39 12.51 -10.80
C THR A 277 35.11 11.86 -11.97
N GLN A 278 35.02 12.46 -13.17
CA GLN A 278 35.88 12.13 -14.29
C GLN A 278 37.30 12.59 -13.94
N GLU A 279 38.01 11.84 -13.12
CA GLU A 279 39.35 12.21 -12.64
C GLU A 279 40.43 12.07 -13.69
N THR A 280 40.10 11.83 -14.95
CA THR A 280 41.13 11.84 -16.01
C THR A 280 40.64 12.58 -17.24
N PRO A 281 41.05 13.86 -17.47
CA PRO A 281 40.88 14.50 -18.76
C PRO A 281 41.68 13.70 -19.80
N GLY A 282 41.01 13.00 -20.74
CA GLY A 282 41.68 12.36 -21.87
C GLY A 282 41.50 10.86 -22.04
N VAL A 283 40.72 10.17 -21.16
CA VAL A 283 40.42 8.78 -21.38
C VAL A 283 39.12 8.68 -22.22
N ASN A 284 39.27 8.19 -23.45
CA ASN A 284 38.18 7.97 -24.39
C ASN A 284 37.03 7.11 -23.74
N GLU A 285 35.78 7.38 -24.12
CA GLU A 285 34.59 6.64 -23.72
C GLU A 285 34.69 5.08 -23.83
N ARG A 286 35.67 4.58 -24.58
CA ARG A 286 35.99 3.16 -24.71
C ARG A 286 36.66 2.55 -23.46
N VAL A 287 37.28 3.36 -22.60
CA VAL A 287 37.93 2.92 -21.36
C VAL A 287 36.95 2.93 -20.19
N MET A 288 35.78 3.55 -20.33
CA MET A 288 34.67 3.39 -19.38
C MET A 288 34.11 1.96 -19.30
N GLY A 289 34.53 1.05 -20.19
CA GLY A 289 34.18 -0.36 -20.14
C GLY A 289 34.96 -1.21 -19.13
N ASP A 290 36.11 -0.74 -18.67
CA ASP A 290 36.87 -1.42 -17.61
C ASP A 290 36.39 -0.92 -16.25
N ASN A 291 35.50 -1.67 -15.63
CA ASN A 291 34.95 -1.51 -14.30
C ASN A 291 35.99 -1.66 -13.18
N VAL A 292 37.18 -1.12 -13.35
CA VAL A 292 38.22 -1.09 -12.33
C VAL A 292 37.70 -0.24 -11.18
N HIS A 293 37.41 -0.86 -10.05
CA HIS A 293 36.85 -0.28 -8.82
C HIS A 293 35.33 -0.09 -8.76
N ARG A 294 34.52 -0.69 -9.66
CA ARG A 294 33.07 -0.68 -9.57
C ARG A 294 32.55 -2.07 -9.17
N ASN A 295 32.33 -2.28 -7.90
CA ASN A 295 32.03 -3.60 -7.36
C ASN A 295 30.52 -3.85 -7.15
N ALA A 296 29.69 -2.80 -7.16
CA ALA A 296 28.27 -2.90 -6.82
C ALA A 296 27.53 -3.92 -7.69
N ARG A 297 27.83 -4.01 -9.01
CA ARG A 297 27.23 -5.00 -9.90
C ARG A 297 27.59 -6.43 -9.48
N THR A 298 28.85 -6.67 -9.17
CA THR A 298 29.33 -7.99 -8.74
C THR A 298 28.67 -8.39 -7.43
N TYR A 299 28.58 -7.47 -6.46
CA TYR A 299 27.91 -7.73 -5.19
C TYR A 299 26.39 -7.90 -5.36
N PHE A 300 25.78 -7.19 -6.29
CA PHE A 300 24.34 -7.30 -6.52
C PHE A 300 23.96 -8.57 -7.31
N GLN A 301 24.85 -9.16 -8.09
CA GLN A 301 24.58 -10.35 -8.92
C GLN A 301 24.96 -11.69 -8.25
N ASN A 302 25.89 -11.67 -7.33
CA ASN A 302 26.33 -12.86 -6.56
C ASN A 302 25.43 -13.12 -5.35
#